data_97a60e66a47e2f32082e9dc9cbbcf8f9
#
_entry.id   97a60e66a47e2f32082e9dc9cbbcf8f9
#
_cell.length_a   1.000
_cell.length_b   1.000
_cell.length_c   1.000
_cell.angle_alpha   90.00
_cell.angle_beta   90.00
_cell.angle_gamma   90.00
#
_symmetry.space_group_name_H-M   'P 1'
#
loop_
_entity.id
_entity.type
_entity.pdbx_description
1 polymer ?
#
loop_
_entity_poly.entity_id
_entity_poly.type
_entity_poly.pdbx_seq_one_letter_code
_entity_poly.pdbx_strand_id
1 'polypeptide(L)'
;MFDPAAEPRWMRRCTALALRLGFLPSLAAASLLLVALVVGLTQAAIWWLGMGPKPMALWLAGGMALLVSPFLAALLLRLMFQLDAARQRHSAHAARDELTGAHNRRHFLQMAEREWARCRRYAEDGAVLLIDADQFKTLKASHGGACCDALLRDMARLVTQSLRQPDLLGRYGTEALVVFLPNTDPMGALDVAERIRERVAGHTLRWQSGGVSSTVSIGVASVGASHMTLEALLQDGLGALQAAKDAGRNCVRAAPIQPRALAARPPSAASGGPRARRPGS
;
A
#
# COMPACT_ATOMS: atom_id res chain seq x y z
N MET A 1 10.75 -22.35 0.26
CA MET A 1 10.77 -21.04 -0.41
C MET A 1 9.77 -21.13 -1.56
N PHE A 2 8.50 -20.77 -1.32
CA PHE A 2 7.43 -20.88 -2.32
C PHE A 2 7.44 -19.60 -3.16
N ASP A 3 7.69 -19.73 -4.46
CA ASP A 3 7.67 -18.64 -5.43
C ASP A 3 6.20 -18.31 -5.77
N PRO A 4 5.69 -17.11 -5.40
CA PRO A 4 4.32 -16.71 -5.73
C PRO A 4 4.09 -16.48 -7.22
N ALA A 5 5.15 -16.44 -8.04
CA ALA A 5 5.07 -16.39 -9.49
C ALA A 5 4.65 -17.73 -10.13
N ALA A 6 4.74 -18.84 -9.41
CA ALA A 6 4.43 -20.18 -9.90
C ALA A 6 2.94 -20.56 -9.82
N GLU A 7 2.06 -19.72 -9.24
CA GLU A 7 0.62 -20.03 -9.23
C GLU A 7 0.01 -19.89 -10.62
N PRO A 8 -0.66 -20.93 -11.14
CA PRO A 8 -1.26 -20.90 -12.48
C PRO A 8 -2.32 -19.79 -12.56
N ARG A 9 -2.36 -19.08 -13.69
CA ARG A 9 -3.22 -17.90 -13.94
C ARG A 9 -4.70 -18.16 -13.66
N TRP A 10 -5.17 -19.41 -13.87
CA TRP A 10 -6.56 -19.79 -13.61
C TRP A 10 -6.89 -19.79 -12.10
N MET A 11 -5.95 -20.20 -11.24
CA MET A 11 -6.14 -20.27 -9.79
C MET A 11 -6.29 -18.86 -9.18
N ARG A 12 -5.49 -17.88 -9.66
CA ARG A 12 -5.64 -16.46 -9.26
C ARG A 12 -6.97 -15.85 -9.73
N ARG A 13 -7.49 -16.29 -10.87
CA ARG A 13 -8.82 -15.83 -11.36
C ARG A 13 -9.95 -16.42 -10.51
N CYS A 14 -9.87 -17.68 -10.16
CA CYS A 14 -10.87 -18.34 -9.31
C CYS A 14 -10.90 -17.75 -7.89
N THR A 15 -9.73 -17.50 -7.28
CA THR A 15 -9.65 -16.85 -5.96
C THR A 15 -10.17 -15.42 -5.99
N ALA A 16 -9.82 -14.64 -7.00
CA ALA A 16 -10.34 -13.27 -7.17
C ALA A 16 -11.86 -13.24 -7.40
N LEU A 17 -12.40 -14.22 -8.10
CA LEU A 17 -13.85 -14.34 -8.34
C LEU A 17 -14.58 -14.74 -7.05
N ALA A 18 -14.04 -15.72 -6.30
CA ALA A 18 -14.60 -16.16 -5.02
C ALA A 18 -14.62 -15.03 -3.97
N LEU A 19 -13.58 -14.20 -3.94
CA LEU A 19 -13.51 -13.03 -3.05
C LEU A 19 -14.51 -11.93 -3.45
N ARG A 20 -14.83 -11.78 -4.74
CA ARG A 20 -15.80 -10.78 -5.23
C ARG A 20 -17.25 -11.21 -5.03
N LEU A 21 -17.54 -12.49 -5.18
CA LEU A 21 -18.91 -13.03 -5.08
C LEU A 21 -19.39 -13.20 -3.64
N GLY A 22 -18.48 -13.30 -2.68
CA GLY A 22 -18.79 -13.61 -1.29
C GLY A 22 -18.87 -15.11 -1.00
N PHE A 23 -18.95 -15.47 0.30
CA PHE A 23 -18.84 -16.87 0.75
C PHE A 23 -19.96 -17.78 0.24
N LEU A 24 -21.22 -17.35 0.36
CA LEU A 24 -22.39 -18.17 0.00
C LEU A 24 -22.48 -18.51 -1.50
N PRO A 25 -22.38 -17.55 -2.43
CA PRO A 25 -22.46 -17.89 -3.86
C PRO A 25 -21.22 -18.65 -4.37
N SER A 26 -20.04 -18.44 -3.80
CA SER A 26 -18.85 -19.24 -4.13
C SER A 26 -18.96 -20.68 -3.63
N LEU A 27 -19.56 -20.89 -2.45
CA LEU A 27 -19.87 -22.23 -1.92
C LEU A 27 -20.86 -22.97 -2.82
N ALA A 28 -21.94 -22.31 -3.25
CA ALA A 28 -22.93 -22.89 -4.14
C ALA A 28 -22.33 -23.28 -5.50
N ALA A 29 -21.53 -22.39 -6.11
CA ALA A 29 -20.86 -22.65 -7.38
C ALA A 29 -19.86 -23.81 -7.29
N ALA A 30 -19.03 -23.86 -6.24
CA ALA A 30 -18.08 -24.95 -6.02
C ALA A 30 -18.80 -26.29 -5.77
N SER A 31 -19.90 -26.30 -5.03
CA SER A 31 -20.68 -27.50 -4.77
C SER A 31 -21.35 -28.02 -6.05
N LEU A 32 -21.94 -27.16 -6.87
CA LEU A 32 -22.53 -27.54 -8.15
C LEU A 32 -21.49 -28.12 -9.11
N LEU A 33 -20.31 -27.55 -9.17
CA LEU A 33 -19.21 -28.01 -10.01
C LEU A 33 -18.70 -29.39 -9.57
N LEU A 34 -18.59 -29.63 -8.26
CA LEU A 34 -18.24 -30.95 -7.72
C LEU A 34 -19.28 -32.01 -8.01
N VAL A 35 -20.59 -31.68 -7.87
CA VAL A 35 -21.68 -32.59 -8.20
C VAL A 35 -21.64 -32.95 -9.70
N ALA A 36 -21.50 -31.97 -10.58
CA ALA A 36 -21.41 -32.18 -12.02
C ALA A 36 -20.20 -33.05 -12.40
N LEU A 37 -19.06 -32.86 -11.74
CA LEU A 37 -17.85 -33.64 -11.95
C LEU A 37 -18.05 -35.12 -11.54
N VAL A 38 -18.62 -35.36 -10.35
CA VAL A 38 -18.87 -36.72 -9.85
C VAL A 38 -19.86 -37.46 -10.73
N VAL A 39 -20.97 -36.83 -11.12
CA VAL A 39 -21.97 -37.41 -12.02
C VAL A 39 -21.34 -37.70 -13.40
N GLY A 40 -20.58 -36.75 -13.95
CA GLY A 40 -19.88 -36.93 -15.23
C GLY A 40 -18.87 -38.09 -15.21
N LEU A 41 -18.07 -38.21 -14.16
CA LEU A 41 -17.11 -39.30 -13.99
C LEU A 41 -17.83 -40.66 -13.82
N THR A 42 -18.93 -40.69 -13.09
CA THR A 42 -19.73 -41.91 -12.93
C THR A 42 -20.33 -42.34 -14.27
N GLN A 43 -20.85 -41.41 -15.07
CA GLN A 43 -21.38 -41.71 -16.39
C GLN A 43 -20.30 -42.20 -17.36
N ALA A 44 -19.13 -41.57 -17.36
CA ALA A 44 -17.97 -41.98 -18.16
C ALA A 44 -17.50 -43.40 -17.77
N ALA A 45 -17.44 -43.71 -16.47
CA ALA A 45 -17.09 -45.05 -15.99
C ALA A 45 -18.09 -46.13 -16.40
N ILE A 46 -19.40 -45.85 -16.32
CA ILE A 46 -20.46 -46.77 -16.79
C ILE A 46 -20.32 -47.05 -18.27
N TRP A 47 -20.06 -46.02 -19.09
CA TRP A 47 -19.86 -46.14 -20.54
C TRP A 47 -18.58 -46.96 -20.86
N TRP A 48 -17.48 -46.69 -20.19
CA TRP A 48 -16.20 -47.37 -20.39
C TRP A 48 -16.25 -48.87 -20.03
N LEU A 49 -17.06 -49.22 -19.00
CA LEU A 49 -17.24 -50.63 -18.54
C LEU A 49 -18.26 -51.38 -19.41
N GLY A 50 -18.86 -50.72 -20.48
CA GLY A 50 -19.84 -51.35 -21.33
C GLY A 50 -21.14 -51.75 -20.62
N MET A 51 -21.38 -51.25 -19.41
CA MET A 51 -22.60 -51.46 -18.64
C MET A 51 -23.66 -50.48 -19.16
N GLY A 52 -24.75 -50.98 -19.73
CA GLY A 52 -25.85 -50.11 -20.19
C GLY A 52 -26.36 -49.14 -19.12
N PRO A 53 -27.23 -48.19 -19.52
CA PRO A 53 -27.66 -47.11 -18.61
C PRO A 53 -28.27 -47.65 -17.31
N LYS A 54 -27.65 -47.31 -16.19
CA LYS A 54 -28.08 -47.71 -14.83
C LYS A 54 -28.57 -46.46 -14.08
N PRO A 55 -29.83 -46.07 -14.18
CA PRO A 55 -30.37 -44.86 -13.57
C PRO A 55 -30.21 -44.84 -12.07
N MET A 56 -30.29 -46.02 -11.41
CA MET A 56 -30.14 -46.15 -9.94
C MET A 56 -28.72 -45.78 -9.48
N ALA A 57 -27.66 -46.10 -10.27
CA ALA A 57 -26.29 -45.75 -9.94
C ALA A 57 -26.07 -44.22 -10.05
N LEU A 58 -26.71 -43.57 -11.01
CA LEU A 58 -26.68 -42.12 -11.17
C LEU A 58 -27.39 -41.38 -10.03
N TRP A 59 -28.53 -41.88 -9.59
CA TRP A 59 -29.26 -41.31 -8.44
C TRP A 59 -28.46 -41.46 -7.14
N LEU A 60 -27.82 -42.59 -6.92
CA LEU A 60 -26.97 -42.81 -5.76
C LEU A 60 -25.72 -41.91 -5.79
N ALA A 61 -25.03 -41.82 -6.94
CA ALA A 61 -23.89 -40.99 -7.09
C ALA A 61 -24.21 -39.49 -6.94
N GLY A 62 -25.30 -39.04 -7.54
CA GLY A 62 -25.82 -37.66 -7.41
C GLY A 62 -26.23 -37.31 -5.99
N GLY A 63 -26.97 -38.19 -5.30
CA GLY A 63 -27.38 -38.00 -3.92
C GLY A 63 -26.19 -37.93 -2.94
N MET A 64 -25.22 -38.85 -3.07
CA MET A 64 -23.99 -38.81 -2.26
C MET A 64 -23.14 -37.56 -2.57
N ALA A 65 -23.00 -37.17 -3.83
CA ALA A 65 -22.29 -35.97 -4.19
C ALA A 65 -22.96 -34.72 -3.62
N LEU A 66 -24.30 -34.66 -3.64
CA LEU A 66 -25.05 -33.52 -3.08
C LEU A 66 -24.88 -33.38 -1.56
N LEU A 67 -24.74 -34.47 -0.85
CA LEU A 67 -24.53 -34.47 0.60
C LEU A 67 -23.09 -34.10 0.99
N VAL A 68 -22.09 -34.61 0.24
CA VAL A 68 -20.67 -34.48 0.59
C VAL A 68 -20.06 -33.17 0.02
N SER A 69 -20.53 -32.73 -1.17
CA SER A 69 -19.94 -31.58 -1.86
C SER A 69 -19.98 -30.26 -1.08
N PRO A 70 -21.07 -29.88 -0.38
CA PRO A 70 -21.10 -28.63 0.36
C PRO A 70 -20.15 -28.65 1.57
N PHE A 71 -20.01 -29.82 2.21
CA PHE A 71 -19.06 -29.97 3.32
C PHE A 71 -17.59 -29.82 2.84
N LEU A 72 -17.25 -30.51 1.75
CA LEU A 72 -15.88 -30.45 1.18
C LEU A 72 -15.60 -29.04 0.63
N ALA A 73 -16.54 -28.42 -0.06
CA ALA A 73 -16.42 -27.06 -0.55
C ALA A 73 -16.26 -26.04 0.59
N ALA A 74 -17.04 -26.17 1.66
CA ALA A 74 -16.92 -25.33 2.85
C ALA A 74 -15.56 -25.48 3.53
N LEU A 75 -15.06 -26.72 3.63
CA LEU A 75 -13.73 -27.02 4.19
C LEU A 75 -12.61 -26.37 3.36
N LEU A 76 -12.64 -26.54 2.04
CA LEU A 76 -11.66 -25.96 1.12
C LEU A 76 -11.70 -24.43 1.15
N LEU A 77 -12.87 -23.82 1.14
CA LEU A 77 -13.01 -22.38 1.25
C LEU A 77 -12.50 -21.86 2.60
N ARG A 78 -12.85 -22.52 3.72
CA ARG A 78 -12.29 -22.15 5.04
C ARG A 78 -10.78 -22.23 5.07
N LEU A 79 -10.16 -23.28 4.52
CA LEU A 79 -8.71 -23.40 4.41
C LEU A 79 -8.10 -22.29 3.56
N MET A 80 -8.71 -21.94 2.43
CA MET A 80 -8.25 -20.81 1.60
C MET A 80 -8.30 -19.48 2.35
N PHE A 81 -9.42 -19.18 3.02
CA PHE A 81 -9.54 -17.95 3.82
C PHE A 81 -8.58 -17.93 5.02
N GLN A 82 -8.34 -19.08 5.67
CA GLN A 82 -7.36 -19.17 6.76
C GLN A 82 -5.92 -18.96 6.26
N LEU A 83 -5.56 -19.53 5.10
CA LEU A 83 -4.25 -19.34 4.49
C LEU A 83 -4.03 -17.88 4.07
N ASP A 84 -5.05 -17.25 3.50
CA ASP A 84 -4.97 -15.84 3.13
C ASP A 84 -4.85 -14.93 4.37
N ALA A 85 -5.64 -15.19 5.41
CA ALA A 85 -5.52 -14.49 6.69
C ALA A 85 -4.16 -14.73 7.39
N ALA A 86 -3.59 -15.94 7.30
CA ALA A 86 -2.27 -16.24 7.82
C ALA A 86 -1.17 -15.50 7.03
N ARG A 87 -1.25 -15.47 5.71
CA ARG A 87 -0.35 -14.68 4.84
C ARG A 87 -0.42 -13.18 5.18
N GLN A 88 -1.61 -12.64 5.36
CA GLN A 88 -1.80 -11.23 5.77
C GLN A 88 -1.23 -10.95 7.17
N ARG A 89 -1.33 -11.88 8.10
CA ARG A 89 -0.71 -11.75 9.44
C ARG A 89 0.82 -11.81 9.38
N HIS A 90 1.40 -12.68 8.54
CA HIS A 90 2.85 -12.74 8.36
C HIS A 90 3.41 -11.46 7.71
N SER A 91 2.75 -10.91 6.69
CA SER A 91 3.16 -9.64 6.10
C SER A 91 2.92 -8.44 7.04
N ALA A 92 1.93 -8.52 7.94
CA ALA A 92 1.71 -7.51 8.97
C ALA A 92 2.79 -7.50 10.06
N HIS A 93 3.53 -8.60 10.25
CA HIS A 93 4.65 -8.70 11.20
C HIS A 93 6.00 -8.38 10.53
N ALA A 94 6.11 -8.46 9.22
CA ALA A 94 7.27 -8.00 8.48
C ALA A 94 7.35 -6.47 8.59
N ALA A 95 8.50 -5.93 8.96
CA ALA A 95 8.69 -4.46 9.03
C ALA A 95 8.73 -3.83 7.62
N ARG A 96 9.00 -4.63 6.59
CA ARG A 96 9.18 -4.19 5.19
C ARG A 96 8.14 -4.80 4.26
N ASP A 97 7.81 -4.04 3.23
CA ASP A 97 6.99 -4.49 2.11
C ASP A 97 7.83 -5.37 1.16
N GLU A 98 7.34 -6.57 0.86
CA GLU A 98 8.06 -7.57 0.05
C GLU A 98 8.30 -7.12 -1.40
N LEU A 99 7.43 -6.29 -1.95
CA LEU A 99 7.55 -5.82 -3.31
C LEU A 99 8.58 -4.70 -3.46
N THR A 100 8.49 -3.70 -2.61
CA THR A 100 9.26 -2.44 -2.74
C THR A 100 10.49 -2.38 -1.85
N GLY A 101 10.58 -3.23 -0.81
CA GLY A 101 11.61 -3.16 0.22
C GLY A 101 11.49 -1.97 1.18
N ALA A 102 10.57 -1.04 0.93
CA ALA A 102 10.23 0.06 1.83
C ALA A 102 9.57 -0.46 3.12
N HIS A 103 9.41 0.36 4.13
CA HIS A 103 8.60 -0.03 5.28
C HIS A 103 7.16 -0.33 4.85
N ASN A 104 6.54 -1.36 5.43
CA ASN A 104 5.11 -1.55 5.23
C ASN A 104 4.35 -0.40 5.91
N ARG A 105 3.09 -0.19 5.52
CA ARG A 105 2.26 0.92 6.02
C ARG A 105 2.22 0.99 7.55
N ARG A 106 2.06 -0.15 8.22
CA ARG A 106 1.95 -0.21 9.68
C ARG A 106 3.25 0.23 10.37
N HIS A 107 4.37 -0.32 9.93
CA HIS A 107 5.68 0.00 10.50
C HIS A 107 6.08 1.45 10.20
N PHE A 108 5.82 1.92 8.98
CA PHE A 108 6.02 3.32 8.63
C PHE A 108 5.26 4.26 9.56
N LEU A 109 3.95 4.02 9.76
CA LEU A 109 3.14 4.88 10.64
C LEU A 109 3.65 4.90 12.07
N GLN A 110 4.10 3.75 12.61
CA GLN A 110 4.68 3.69 13.95
C GLN A 110 5.99 4.50 14.08
N MET A 111 6.84 4.47 13.05
CA MET A 111 8.08 5.25 13.05
C MET A 111 7.79 6.75 12.82
N ALA A 112 6.95 7.08 11.86
CA ALA A 112 6.56 8.45 11.56
C ALA A 112 5.87 9.13 12.74
N GLU A 113 5.05 8.41 13.52
CA GLU A 113 4.42 8.94 14.74
C GLU A 113 5.46 9.38 15.78
N ARG A 114 6.53 8.61 15.94
CA ARG A 114 7.62 8.94 16.86
C ARG A 114 8.37 10.20 16.40
N GLU A 115 8.69 10.28 15.11
CA GLU A 115 9.40 11.43 14.54
C GLU A 115 8.52 12.68 14.54
N TRP A 116 7.24 12.55 14.19
CA TRP A 116 6.27 13.64 14.26
C TRP A 116 6.11 14.18 15.71
N ALA A 117 5.99 13.28 16.71
CA ALA A 117 5.91 13.65 18.10
C ALA A 117 7.20 14.36 18.58
N ARG A 118 8.37 13.95 18.06
CA ARG A 118 9.65 14.61 18.31
C ARG A 118 9.65 16.02 17.72
N CYS A 119 9.31 16.18 16.45
CA CYS A 119 9.22 17.48 15.77
C CYS A 119 8.32 18.44 16.54
N ARG A 120 7.17 17.94 17.03
CA ARG A 120 6.27 18.77 17.87
C ARG A 120 6.85 19.16 19.21
N ARG A 121 7.48 18.21 19.91
CA ARG A 121 8.04 18.42 21.25
C ARG A 121 9.18 19.45 21.24
N TYR A 122 10.06 19.37 20.27
CA TYR A 122 11.26 20.19 20.20
C TYR A 122 11.10 21.38 19.25
N ALA A 123 9.91 21.61 18.72
CA ALA A 123 9.65 22.66 17.74
C ALA A 123 10.53 22.56 16.48
N GLU A 124 10.96 21.34 16.13
CA GLU A 124 11.72 21.04 14.92
C GLU A 124 10.81 21.00 13.68
N ASP A 125 11.38 21.27 12.52
CA ASP A 125 10.69 21.13 11.25
C ASP A 125 10.58 19.65 10.85
N GLY A 126 9.60 19.35 10.02
CA GLY A 126 9.41 18.04 9.44
C GLY A 126 8.34 18.09 8.37
N ALA A 127 8.34 17.14 7.46
CA ALA A 127 7.36 17.09 6.40
C ALA A 127 6.99 15.66 6.01
N VAL A 128 5.82 15.50 5.43
CA VAL A 128 5.38 14.26 4.79
C VAL A 128 5.21 14.48 3.29
N LEU A 129 5.65 13.51 2.50
CA LEU A 129 5.42 13.43 1.06
C LEU A 129 4.54 12.22 0.77
N LEU A 130 3.46 12.42 0.03
CA LEU A 130 2.62 11.35 -0.51
C LEU A 130 2.86 11.27 -2.01
N ILE A 131 3.34 10.14 -2.48
CA ILE A 131 3.80 9.90 -3.84
C ILE A 131 2.92 8.84 -4.47
N ASP A 132 2.35 9.13 -5.61
CA ASP A 132 1.45 8.21 -6.31
C ASP A 132 1.86 8.10 -7.79
N ALA A 133 1.92 6.87 -8.30
CA ALA A 133 2.26 6.62 -9.70
C ALA A 133 1.12 7.03 -10.62
N ASP A 134 1.41 7.91 -11.57
CA ASP A 134 0.41 8.43 -12.50
C ASP A 134 -0.06 7.34 -13.48
N GLN A 135 -1.35 7.35 -13.78
CA GLN A 135 -1.99 6.46 -14.75
C GLN A 135 -1.73 4.96 -14.52
N PHE A 136 -1.47 4.56 -13.27
CA PHE A 136 -1.11 3.18 -12.93
C PHE A 136 -2.15 2.15 -13.38
N LYS A 137 -3.45 2.49 -13.33
CA LYS A 137 -4.54 1.60 -13.80
C LYS A 137 -4.44 1.34 -15.30
N THR A 138 -4.13 2.36 -16.09
CA THR A 138 -3.95 2.26 -17.55
C THR A 138 -2.72 1.42 -17.87
N LEU A 139 -1.60 1.67 -17.19
CA LEU A 139 -0.38 0.87 -17.33
C LEU A 139 -0.62 -0.60 -16.99
N LYS A 140 -1.40 -0.88 -15.96
CA LYS A 140 -1.76 -2.25 -15.58
C LYS A 140 -2.65 -2.94 -16.60
N ALA A 141 -3.54 -2.20 -17.26
CA ALA A 141 -4.39 -2.74 -18.32
C ALA A 141 -3.60 -3.06 -19.59
N SER A 142 -2.61 -2.22 -19.95
CA SER A 142 -1.82 -2.39 -21.19
C SER A 142 -0.63 -3.34 -21.04
N HIS A 143 0.09 -3.31 -19.92
CA HIS A 143 1.35 -4.07 -19.72
C HIS A 143 1.23 -5.21 -18.70
N GLY A 144 0.10 -5.33 -18.01
CA GLY A 144 -0.14 -6.36 -17.01
C GLY A 144 0.45 -6.06 -15.62
N GLY A 145 0.08 -6.89 -14.63
CA GLY A 145 0.47 -6.67 -13.22
C GLY A 145 1.96 -6.79 -12.96
N ALA A 146 2.65 -7.72 -13.63
CA ALA A 146 4.08 -7.94 -13.43
C ALA A 146 4.94 -6.74 -13.84
N CYS A 147 4.54 -6.02 -14.91
CA CYS A 147 5.18 -4.76 -15.32
C CYS A 147 4.99 -3.68 -14.24
N CYS A 148 3.77 -3.53 -13.73
CA CYS A 148 3.47 -2.57 -12.66
C CYS A 148 4.23 -2.87 -11.37
N ASP A 149 4.40 -4.15 -11.02
CA ASP A 149 5.20 -4.56 -9.88
C ASP A 149 6.69 -4.19 -10.06
N ALA A 150 7.23 -4.37 -11.27
CA ALA A 150 8.60 -3.94 -11.59
C ALA A 150 8.75 -2.41 -11.53
N LEU A 151 7.76 -1.67 -12.05
CA LEU A 151 7.73 -0.21 -12.00
C LEU A 151 7.71 0.32 -10.56
N LEU A 152 6.90 -0.30 -9.68
CA LEU A 152 6.84 0.08 -8.27
C LEU A 152 8.15 -0.19 -7.52
N ARG A 153 8.85 -1.30 -7.86
CA ARG A 153 10.20 -1.57 -7.30
C ARG A 153 11.20 -0.50 -7.73
N ASP A 154 11.19 -0.15 -9.00
CA ASP A 154 12.10 0.90 -9.52
C ASP A 154 11.77 2.25 -8.93
N MET A 155 10.50 2.62 -8.82
CA MET A 155 10.06 3.85 -8.17
C MET A 155 10.54 3.91 -6.72
N ALA A 156 10.34 2.85 -5.93
CA ALA A 156 10.80 2.80 -4.54
C ALA A 156 12.32 2.93 -4.43
N ARG A 157 13.07 2.31 -5.35
CA ARG A 157 14.55 2.44 -5.44
C ARG A 157 14.96 3.87 -5.75
N LEU A 158 14.34 4.54 -6.72
CA LEU A 158 14.63 5.93 -7.10
C LEU A 158 14.30 6.90 -5.95
N VAL A 159 13.18 6.69 -5.27
CA VAL A 159 12.82 7.45 -4.07
C VAL A 159 13.87 7.25 -3.00
N THR A 160 14.23 6.01 -2.66
CA THR A 160 15.27 5.70 -1.65
C THR A 160 16.58 6.40 -1.94
N GLN A 161 17.02 6.43 -3.21
CA GLN A 161 18.24 7.11 -3.65
C GLN A 161 18.16 8.66 -3.54
N SER A 162 16.96 9.19 -3.36
CA SER A 162 16.72 10.62 -3.18
C SER A 162 16.59 11.00 -1.70
N LEU A 163 16.63 10.04 -0.80
CA LEU A 163 16.45 10.24 0.64
C LEU A 163 17.78 10.17 1.39
N ARG A 164 17.79 10.81 2.57
CA ARG A 164 18.89 10.72 3.55
C ARG A 164 18.66 9.58 4.52
N GLN A 165 19.67 9.21 5.31
CA GLN A 165 19.56 8.13 6.29
C GLN A 165 18.42 8.28 7.31
N PRO A 166 18.13 9.48 7.87
CA PRO A 166 17.05 9.65 8.84
C PRO A 166 15.66 9.69 8.20
N ASP A 167 15.55 9.80 6.87
CA ASP A 167 14.28 9.88 6.17
C ASP A 167 13.61 8.50 6.16
N LEU A 168 12.29 8.48 6.33
CA LEU A 168 11.52 7.25 6.36
C LEU A 168 10.77 7.07 5.05
N LEU A 169 10.89 5.89 4.43
CA LEU A 169 10.11 5.51 3.25
C LEU A 169 9.18 4.34 3.60
N GLY A 170 7.91 4.49 3.27
CA GLY A 170 6.90 3.45 3.44
C GLY A 170 6.03 3.24 2.22
N ARG A 171 5.47 2.04 2.08
CA ARG A 171 4.40 1.76 1.12
C ARG A 171 3.07 2.11 1.76
N TYR A 172 2.35 3.08 1.19
CA TYR A 172 1.11 3.59 1.78
C TYR A 172 -0.14 2.90 1.22
N GLY A 173 -0.09 2.52 -0.05
CA GLY A 173 -1.19 1.88 -0.76
C GLY A 173 -0.72 0.91 -1.84
N THR A 174 -1.61 0.58 -2.76
CA THR A 174 -1.32 -0.34 -3.87
C THR A 174 -0.28 0.24 -4.83
N GLU A 175 -0.38 1.54 -5.11
CA GLU A 175 0.42 2.29 -6.08
C GLU A 175 1.09 3.54 -5.47
N ALA A 176 0.96 3.70 -4.14
CA ALA A 176 1.40 4.88 -3.43
C ALA A 176 2.53 4.57 -2.44
N LEU A 177 3.51 5.46 -2.40
CA LEU A 177 4.56 5.54 -1.40
C LEU A 177 4.35 6.76 -0.49
N VAL A 178 4.91 6.70 0.69
CA VAL A 178 4.90 7.81 1.65
C VAL A 178 6.31 8.00 2.20
N VAL A 179 6.70 9.26 2.36
CA VAL A 179 7.98 9.63 2.95
C VAL A 179 7.73 10.54 4.14
N PHE A 180 8.45 10.37 5.23
CA PHE A 180 8.55 11.33 6.31
C PHE A 180 9.98 11.88 6.36
N LEU A 181 10.11 13.20 6.34
CA LEU A 181 11.37 13.93 6.34
C LEU A 181 11.53 14.65 7.69
N PRO A 182 12.26 14.09 8.66
CA PRO A 182 12.57 14.79 9.90
C PRO A 182 13.56 15.92 9.66
N ASN A 183 13.53 16.96 10.48
CA ASN A 183 14.43 18.12 10.42
C ASN A 183 14.51 18.74 9.01
N THR A 184 13.38 18.85 8.34
CA THR A 184 13.31 19.38 6.98
C THR A 184 12.24 20.47 6.94
N ASP A 185 12.66 21.66 6.57
CA ASP A 185 11.80 22.83 6.40
C ASP A 185 10.91 22.69 5.16
N PRO A 186 9.86 23.50 5.01
CA PRO A 186 8.92 23.39 3.91
C PRO A 186 9.56 23.49 2.53
N MET A 187 10.58 24.35 2.35
CA MET A 187 11.26 24.52 1.06
C MET A 187 12.13 23.30 0.76
N GLY A 188 12.89 22.81 1.74
CA GLY A 188 13.66 21.58 1.60
C GLY A 188 12.80 20.36 1.29
N ALA A 189 11.59 20.29 1.84
CA ALA A 189 10.63 19.22 1.51
C ALA A 189 10.17 19.29 0.03
N LEU A 190 9.91 20.49 -0.49
CA LEU A 190 9.58 20.71 -1.90
C LEU A 190 10.76 20.33 -2.81
N ASP A 191 11.99 20.69 -2.45
CA ASP A 191 13.19 20.33 -3.21
C ASP A 191 13.39 18.81 -3.29
N VAL A 192 13.15 18.10 -2.16
CA VAL A 192 13.18 16.63 -2.15
C VAL A 192 12.10 16.05 -3.05
N ALA A 193 10.88 16.58 -2.95
CA ALA A 193 9.74 16.10 -3.74
C ALA A 193 9.98 16.32 -5.24
N GLU A 194 10.47 17.49 -5.66
CA GLU A 194 10.76 17.80 -7.07
C GLU A 194 11.90 16.93 -7.61
N ARG A 195 12.95 16.73 -6.84
CA ARG A 195 14.03 15.79 -7.20
C ARG A 195 13.54 14.37 -7.40
N ILE A 196 12.61 13.89 -6.57
CA ILE A 196 11.99 12.58 -6.74
C ILE A 196 11.17 12.54 -8.03
N ARG A 197 10.31 13.55 -8.26
CA ARG A 197 9.48 13.66 -9.46
C ARG A 197 10.33 13.61 -10.73
N GLU A 198 11.38 14.44 -10.82
CA GLU A 198 12.27 14.49 -11.97
C GLU A 198 12.99 13.16 -12.22
N ARG A 199 13.51 12.52 -11.16
CA ARG A 199 14.16 11.21 -11.27
C ARG A 199 13.24 10.14 -11.79
N VAL A 200 12.00 10.10 -11.32
CA VAL A 200 11.01 9.13 -11.80
C VAL A 200 10.60 9.44 -13.23
N ALA A 201 10.32 10.71 -13.57
CA ALA A 201 9.95 11.12 -14.92
C ALA A 201 11.05 10.84 -15.96
N GLY A 202 12.33 10.97 -15.56
CA GLY A 202 13.49 10.66 -16.40
C GLY A 202 13.83 9.17 -16.50
N HIS A 203 13.14 8.30 -15.74
CA HIS A 203 13.43 6.87 -15.71
C HIS A 203 12.55 6.09 -16.69
N THR A 204 13.16 5.17 -17.44
CA THR A 204 12.46 4.23 -18.31
C THR A 204 12.77 2.81 -17.90
N LEU A 205 11.75 2.08 -17.44
CA LEU A 205 11.84 0.67 -17.15
C LEU A 205 11.96 -0.12 -18.46
N ARG A 206 13.00 -0.93 -18.60
CA ARG A 206 13.09 -1.91 -19.70
C ARG A 206 12.14 -3.07 -19.39
N TRP A 207 11.12 -3.25 -20.25
CA TRP A 207 10.13 -4.29 -20.10
C TRP A 207 9.90 -5.02 -21.41
N GLN A 208 10.15 -6.34 -21.43
CA GLN A 208 10.13 -7.15 -22.64
C GLN A 208 11.01 -6.53 -23.75
N SER A 209 10.45 -6.25 -24.92
CA SER A 209 11.14 -5.65 -26.06
C SER A 209 11.06 -4.12 -26.11
N GLY A 210 10.46 -3.46 -25.10
CA GLY A 210 10.19 -2.02 -25.10
C GLY A 210 10.60 -1.32 -23.80
N GLY A 211 10.41 0.00 -23.77
CA GLY A 211 10.54 0.86 -22.61
C GLY A 211 9.16 1.26 -22.08
N VAL A 212 8.97 1.22 -20.75
CA VAL A 212 7.80 1.73 -20.06
C VAL A 212 8.24 2.85 -19.13
N SER A 213 7.69 4.04 -19.32
CA SER A 213 7.90 5.19 -18.44
C SER A 213 6.63 5.52 -17.67
N SER A 214 6.78 6.09 -16.50
CA SER A 214 5.69 6.61 -15.68
C SER A 214 6.16 7.87 -14.99
N THR A 215 5.21 8.74 -14.67
CA THR A 215 5.43 9.91 -13.84
C THR A 215 4.81 9.72 -12.47
N VAL A 216 5.06 10.62 -11.54
CA VAL A 216 4.45 10.64 -10.22
C VAL A 216 3.87 12.00 -9.91
N SER A 217 2.74 11.99 -9.23
CA SER A 217 2.17 13.16 -8.56
C SER A 217 2.56 13.11 -7.09
N ILE A 218 2.96 14.26 -6.52
CA ILE A 218 3.44 14.32 -5.14
C ILE A 218 2.69 15.41 -4.38
N GLY A 219 2.13 15.04 -3.22
CA GLY A 219 1.58 15.96 -2.24
C GLY A 219 2.53 16.13 -1.07
N VAL A 220 2.82 17.36 -0.68
CA VAL A 220 3.71 17.72 0.42
C VAL A 220 2.92 18.41 1.52
N ALA A 221 3.11 17.98 2.78
CA ALA A 221 2.58 18.70 3.93
C ALA A 221 3.68 18.83 5.00
N SER A 222 3.89 20.03 5.51
CA SER A 222 4.88 20.33 6.54
C SER A 222 4.24 20.34 7.93
N VAL A 223 4.98 19.87 8.93
CA VAL A 223 4.52 19.84 10.32
C VAL A 223 4.23 21.27 10.78
N GLY A 224 2.97 21.55 11.10
CA GLY A 224 2.50 22.85 11.56
C GLY A 224 1.84 22.78 12.94
N ALA A 225 1.54 23.94 13.52
CA ALA A 225 0.89 24.04 14.82
C ALA A 225 -0.50 23.40 14.87
N SER A 226 -1.24 23.42 13.73
CA SER A 226 -2.57 22.83 13.58
C SER A 226 -2.59 21.30 13.58
N HIS A 227 -1.49 20.64 13.20
CA HIS A 227 -1.42 19.20 13.15
C HIS A 227 -1.33 18.59 14.55
N MET A 228 -2.48 18.34 15.17
CA MET A 228 -2.56 17.74 16.50
C MET A 228 -2.25 16.23 16.49
N THR A 229 -2.33 15.60 15.32
CA THR A 229 -2.03 14.18 15.07
C THR A 229 -1.25 14.01 13.78
N LEU A 230 -0.48 12.93 13.67
CA LEU A 230 0.16 12.55 12.39
C LEU A 230 -0.88 12.35 11.28
N GLU A 231 -2.06 11.85 11.65
CA GLU A 231 -3.14 11.62 10.69
C GLU A 231 -3.63 12.90 10.03
N ALA A 232 -3.74 14.00 10.80
CA ALA A 232 -4.08 15.32 10.23
C ALA A 232 -3.03 15.79 9.22
N LEU A 233 -1.75 15.61 9.52
CA LEU A 233 -0.65 15.92 8.59
C LEU A 233 -0.72 15.07 7.31
N LEU A 234 -1.03 13.78 7.44
CA LEU A 234 -1.20 12.88 6.30
C LEU A 234 -2.42 13.27 5.45
N GLN A 235 -3.51 13.71 6.06
CA GLN A 235 -4.71 14.18 5.34
C GLN A 235 -4.42 15.43 4.51
N ASP A 236 -3.66 16.39 5.06
CA ASP A 236 -3.24 17.57 4.31
C ASP A 236 -2.34 17.19 3.12
N GLY A 237 -1.44 16.23 3.32
CA GLY A 237 -0.62 15.67 2.24
C GLY A 237 -1.45 14.96 1.16
N LEU A 238 -2.51 14.23 1.56
CA LEU A 238 -3.44 13.59 0.60
C LEU A 238 -4.24 14.63 -0.18
N GLY A 239 -4.69 15.70 0.45
CA GLY A 239 -5.34 16.83 -0.22
C GLY A 239 -4.42 17.50 -1.25
N ALA A 240 -3.15 17.71 -0.88
CA ALA A 240 -2.15 18.25 -1.79
C ALA A 240 -1.84 17.29 -2.96
N LEU A 241 -1.77 15.96 -2.70
CA LEU A 241 -1.61 14.96 -3.75
C LEU A 241 -2.79 14.96 -4.73
N GLN A 242 -4.01 15.09 -4.23
CA GLN A 242 -5.19 15.20 -5.08
C GLN A 242 -5.12 16.46 -5.94
N ALA A 243 -4.73 17.60 -5.36
CA ALA A 243 -4.52 18.84 -6.12
C ALA A 243 -3.43 18.69 -7.20
N ALA A 244 -2.38 17.89 -6.96
CA ALA A 244 -1.37 17.58 -7.98
C ALA A 244 -1.96 16.76 -9.14
N LYS A 245 -2.79 15.77 -8.83
CA LYS A 245 -3.48 14.96 -9.86
C LYS A 245 -4.44 15.79 -10.70
N ASP A 246 -5.19 16.69 -10.07
CA ASP A 246 -6.16 17.58 -10.72
C ASP A 246 -5.47 18.67 -11.57
N ALA A 247 -4.27 19.08 -11.18
CA ALA A 247 -3.45 20.05 -11.93
C ALA A 247 -2.78 19.47 -13.19
N GLY A 248 -3.07 18.22 -13.55
CA GLY A 248 -2.54 17.58 -14.76
C GLY A 248 -1.49 16.50 -14.51
N ARG A 249 -1.28 16.10 -13.25
CA ARG A 249 -0.28 15.09 -12.85
C ARG A 249 1.16 15.54 -13.06
N ASN A 250 2.12 14.62 -12.86
CA ASN A 250 3.55 14.89 -13.00
C ASN A 250 3.98 16.22 -12.38
N CYS A 251 3.50 16.54 -11.20
CA CYS A 251 3.82 17.77 -10.48
C CYS A 251 3.79 17.57 -8.97
N VAL A 252 4.39 18.52 -8.27
CA VAL A 252 4.37 18.63 -6.82
C VAL A 252 3.37 19.71 -6.41
N ARG A 253 2.59 19.44 -5.37
CA ARG A 253 1.74 20.43 -4.69
C ARG A 253 1.99 20.36 -3.20
N ALA A 254 2.02 21.54 -2.55
CA ALA A 254 2.09 21.65 -1.10
C ALA A 254 0.73 21.97 -0.51
N ALA A 255 0.43 21.40 0.65
CA ALA A 255 -0.64 21.86 1.49
C ALA A 255 -0.33 23.28 1.99
N PRO A 256 -1.35 24.10 2.25
CA PRO A 256 -1.16 25.44 2.78
C PRO A 256 -0.33 25.42 4.06
N ILE A 257 0.76 26.18 4.09
CA ILE A 257 1.61 26.29 5.27
C ILE A 257 0.86 27.17 6.28
N GLN A 258 0.49 26.57 7.41
CA GLN A 258 -0.04 27.36 8.52
C GLN A 258 1.12 27.96 9.29
N PRO A 259 1.20 29.31 9.43
CA PRO A 259 2.30 29.93 10.16
C PRO A 259 2.30 29.41 11.58
N ARG A 260 3.43 28.90 12.03
CA ARG A 260 3.68 28.58 13.41
C ARG A 260 3.57 29.91 14.17
N ALA A 261 2.59 30.07 15.07
CA ALA A 261 2.55 31.21 15.94
C ALA A 261 3.93 31.26 16.63
N LEU A 262 4.71 32.27 16.33
CA LEU A 262 5.98 32.53 16.99
C LEU A 262 5.70 32.49 18.49
N ALA A 263 6.10 31.44 19.18
CA ALA A 263 6.09 31.42 20.63
C ALA A 263 6.86 32.66 21.04
N ALA A 264 6.15 33.64 21.60
CA ALA A 264 6.72 34.89 22.02
C ALA A 264 7.94 34.56 22.88
N ARG A 265 9.12 34.88 22.37
CA ARG A 265 10.36 34.76 23.13
C ARG A 265 10.12 35.54 24.45
N PRO A 266 10.19 34.90 25.62
CA PRO A 266 10.01 35.66 26.84
C PRO A 266 10.98 36.83 26.79
N PRO A 267 10.53 38.04 27.16
CA PRO A 267 11.40 39.20 27.13
C PRO A 267 12.63 38.88 27.97
N SER A 268 13.79 38.95 27.34
CA SER A 268 15.08 38.86 28.00
C SER A 268 15.05 39.79 29.20
N ALA A 269 15.08 39.24 30.44
CA ALA A 269 15.17 40.02 31.63
C ALA A 269 16.43 40.92 31.51
N ALA A 270 16.20 42.19 31.24
CA ALA A 270 17.23 43.19 31.25
C ALA A 270 17.78 43.30 32.67
N SER A 271 18.83 42.56 32.95
CA SER A 271 19.65 42.71 34.13
C SER A 271 20.47 44.00 33.99
N GLY A 272 19.91 45.09 34.47
CA GLY A 272 20.56 46.40 34.51
C GLY A 272 19.98 47.27 35.60
N GLY A 273 20.04 46.81 36.83
CA GLY A 273 19.84 47.71 37.99
C GLY A 273 21.12 48.50 38.28
N PRO A 274 21.05 49.82 38.45
CA PRO A 274 22.24 50.61 38.73
C PRO A 274 22.75 50.31 40.18
N ARG A 275 24.03 49.96 40.28
CA ARG A 275 24.74 49.89 41.58
C ARG A 275 24.70 51.23 42.28
N ALA A 276 23.91 51.33 43.32
CA ALA A 276 23.97 52.44 44.27
C ALA A 276 25.36 52.50 44.92
N ARG A 277 26.08 53.63 44.69
CA ARG A 277 27.31 53.98 45.44
C ARG A 277 26.93 54.28 46.89
N ARG A 278 27.52 53.58 47.84
CA ARG A 278 27.52 53.99 49.23
C ARG A 278 28.50 55.15 49.38
N PRO A 279 28.15 56.26 50.09
CA PRO A 279 29.09 57.26 50.51
C PRO A 279 29.84 56.77 51.75
N GLY A 280 31.17 56.95 51.78
CA GLY A 280 31.96 56.65 52.89
C GLY A 280 31.88 57.76 53.98
N SER A 281 32.02 57.40 55.19
CA SER A 281 32.63 58.12 56.29
C SER A 281 33.03 57.11 57.32
#